data_5b34725904d2da98b081b1ad6a235169
#
_entry.id   5b34725904d2da98b081b1ad6a235169
#
_cell.length_a   1.000
_cell.length_b   1.000
_cell.length_c   1.000
_cell.angle_alpha   90.00
_cell.angle_beta   90.00
_cell.angle_gamma   90.00
#
_symmetry.space_group_name_H-M   'P 1'
#
loop_
_entity.id
_entity.type
_entity.pdbx_description
1 polymer ?
#
loop_
_entity_poly.entity_id
_entity_poly.type
_entity_poly.pdbx_seq_one_letter_code
_entity_poly.pdbx_strand_id
1 'polypeptide(L)'
;MAGRWRKLLEQESEHQWLAMCIFCLFAIMGGIAIEGTSTLAGVDLGAGEAAHDGYRVLNIVYFDNGVDIASQLTHTYDPSQGHYLYSQTNTESVNSIYNPSEYDKGDEIRFINEMGDDRAMLSIASTQLVEITLGEQIAYINVNSSDEFWIDDYQENEGPSSAMMVTQESDGTSSIRALSYYVASPPLSNSNLVNWNNIVHLSEDKWVATGTITNTQSSGDSPASPTVRSAIGIIEWQGNLSVAPILTSFLTGDEGQIHNLLSTGNSQVIVAANTGAYQVKDDGSINEIEIPSQSAVTDSQGKTWFIGNQGTNSIATFHNGIIDIEELAKPIPLEIEISEYESGMIFMHGMDGNGAFEMMTLDTTVQDSIEDGRGFLNFAFLTIFSIVLLVMGWTVLDRFRKY
;
A
#
# COMPACT_ATOMS: atom_id res chain seq x y z
N MET A 1 29.99 8.79 -63.55
CA MET A 1 29.65 8.03 -62.31
C MET A 1 28.15 7.98 -62.02
N ALA A 2 27.34 8.97 -62.35
CA ALA A 2 25.89 8.99 -62.09
C ALA A 2 25.07 7.86 -62.78
N GLY A 3 25.50 7.37 -63.97
CA GLY A 3 24.77 6.33 -64.71
C GLY A 3 24.86 4.91 -64.15
N ARG A 4 25.85 4.62 -63.29
CA ARG A 4 26.05 3.29 -62.67
C ARG A 4 25.11 3.07 -61.50
N TRP A 5 24.82 4.11 -60.73
CA TRP A 5 23.90 4.08 -59.62
C TRP A 5 22.45 3.90 -60.05
N ARG A 6 22.07 4.59 -61.19
CA ARG A 6 20.73 4.42 -61.77
C ARG A 6 20.46 2.99 -62.25
N LYS A 7 21.45 2.35 -62.89
CA LYS A 7 21.32 0.94 -63.32
C LYS A 7 21.23 -0.05 -62.15
N LEU A 8 21.91 0.21 -61.03
CA LEU A 8 21.82 -0.59 -59.82
C LEU A 8 20.44 -0.48 -59.18
N LEU A 9 19.87 0.69 -59.15
CA LEU A 9 18.52 0.96 -58.59
C LEU A 9 17.40 0.41 -59.52
N GLU A 10 17.63 0.41 -60.86
CA GLU A 10 16.66 -0.15 -61.82
C GLU A 10 16.66 -1.70 -61.86
N GLN A 11 17.67 -2.36 -61.35
CA GLN A 11 17.75 -3.85 -61.25
C GLN A 11 17.32 -4.42 -59.92
N GLU A 12 16.88 -3.58 -58.97
CA GLU A 12 16.32 -4.08 -57.72
C GLU A 12 14.95 -4.73 -57.99
N SER A 13 14.87 -6.03 -57.71
CA SER A 13 13.61 -6.73 -57.83
C SER A 13 12.60 -6.17 -56.82
N GLU A 14 11.33 -6.10 -57.20
CA GLU A 14 10.22 -5.67 -56.34
C GLU A 14 10.25 -6.39 -54.98
N HIS A 15 10.76 -7.62 -54.93
CA HIS A 15 10.89 -8.43 -53.73
C HIS A 15 11.92 -7.88 -52.70
N GLN A 16 12.91 -7.12 -53.16
CA GLN A 16 13.90 -6.54 -52.25
C GLN A 16 13.33 -5.31 -51.51
N TRP A 17 12.56 -4.50 -52.23
CA TRP A 17 11.83 -3.39 -51.60
C TRP A 17 10.79 -3.90 -50.60
N LEU A 18 10.08 -4.97 -50.97
CA LEU A 18 9.14 -5.62 -50.07
C LEU A 18 9.80 -6.17 -48.79
N ALA A 19 10.95 -6.84 -48.96
CA ALA A 19 11.72 -7.35 -47.81
C ALA A 19 12.22 -6.22 -46.88
N MET A 20 12.66 -5.10 -47.46
CA MET A 20 13.08 -3.92 -46.71
C MET A 20 11.93 -3.26 -45.97
N CYS A 21 10.77 -3.15 -46.62
CA CYS A 21 9.56 -2.62 -45.97
C CYS A 21 9.11 -3.53 -44.79
N ILE A 22 9.09 -4.85 -45.00
CA ILE A 22 8.77 -5.83 -43.95
C ILE A 22 9.74 -5.73 -42.79
N PHE A 23 11.03 -5.61 -43.05
CA PHE A 23 12.06 -5.44 -42.03
C PHE A 23 11.87 -4.15 -41.23
N CYS A 24 11.63 -3.01 -41.89
CA CYS A 24 11.38 -1.75 -41.23
C CYS A 24 10.09 -1.84 -40.35
N LEU A 25 9.05 -2.48 -40.86
CA LEU A 25 7.81 -2.69 -40.13
C LEU A 25 8.02 -3.58 -38.92
N PHE A 26 8.79 -4.65 -39.05
CA PHE A 26 9.18 -5.53 -37.94
C PHE A 26 10.00 -4.78 -36.88
N ALA A 27 10.95 -3.93 -37.31
CA ALA A 27 11.77 -3.12 -36.39
C ALA A 27 10.90 -2.12 -35.61
N ILE A 28 9.95 -1.47 -36.28
CA ILE A 28 9.04 -0.52 -35.64
C ILE A 28 8.11 -1.24 -34.65
N MET A 29 7.49 -2.36 -35.09
CA MET A 29 6.62 -3.15 -34.23
C MET A 29 7.36 -3.74 -33.03
N GLY A 30 8.58 -4.22 -33.24
CA GLY A 30 9.42 -4.72 -32.15
C GLY A 30 9.82 -3.63 -31.17
N GLY A 31 10.16 -2.44 -31.68
CA GLY A 31 10.41 -1.27 -30.81
C GLY A 31 9.22 -0.87 -29.97
N ILE A 32 8.03 -0.81 -30.56
CA ILE A 32 6.76 -0.53 -29.85
C ILE A 32 6.46 -1.62 -28.80
N ALA A 33 6.68 -2.89 -29.15
CA ALA A 33 6.46 -3.98 -28.21
C ALA A 33 7.43 -3.92 -27.01
N ILE A 34 8.70 -3.59 -27.24
CA ILE A 34 9.69 -3.39 -26.19
C ILE A 34 9.33 -2.18 -25.32
N GLU A 35 8.93 -1.07 -25.92
CA GLU A 35 8.44 0.12 -25.21
C GLU A 35 7.24 -0.23 -24.34
N GLY A 36 6.28 -0.98 -24.88
CA GLY A 36 5.09 -1.42 -24.13
C GLY A 36 5.40 -2.32 -22.94
N THR A 37 6.58 -2.98 -22.91
CA THR A 37 7.05 -3.75 -21.74
C THR A 37 7.90 -2.93 -20.77
N SER A 38 8.13 -1.64 -21.04
CA SER A 38 8.91 -0.77 -20.15
C SER A 38 8.11 -0.20 -18.98
N THR A 39 6.80 -0.31 -19.02
CA THR A 39 5.91 0.18 -17.98
C THR A 39 5.32 -0.98 -17.17
N LEU A 40 4.97 -0.68 -15.93
CA LEU A 40 4.35 -1.62 -15.02
C LEU A 40 3.06 -2.18 -15.62
N ALA A 41 2.97 -3.50 -15.74
CA ALA A 41 1.79 -4.17 -16.27
C ALA A 41 0.76 -4.43 -15.16
N GLY A 42 -0.46 -4.82 -15.54
CA GLY A 42 -1.50 -5.16 -14.58
C GLY A 42 -2.14 -3.98 -13.85
N VAL A 43 -1.77 -2.74 -14.21
CA VAL A 43 -2.38 -1.54 -13.64
C VAL A 43 -3.66 -1.19 -14.39
N ASP A 44 -4.78 -1.17 -13.69
CA ASP A 44 -6.04 -0.67 -14.19
C ASP A 44 -6.39 0.66 -13.51
N LEU A 45 -6.35 1.74 -14.29
CA LEU A 45 -6.61 3.10 -13.88
C LEU A 45 -8.08 3.45 -14.20
N GLY A 46 -8.97 3.29 -13.24
CA GLY A 46 -10.40 3.49 -13.39
C GLY A 46 -11.13 2.16 -13.59
N ALA A 47 -10.56 1.09 -13.08
CA ALA A 47 -11.23 -0.17 -12.94
C ALA A 47 -12.22 -0.06 -11.81
N GLY A 48 -13.39 0.13 -12.17
CA GLY A 48 -14.39 -0.29 -11.26
C GLY A 48 -15.54 0.67 -11.18
N GLU A 49 -16.67 0.15 -11.43
CA GLU A 49 -17.86 0.48 -10.70
C GLU A 49 -17.45 0.40 -9.23
N ALA A 50 -17.00 1.53 -8.68
CA ALA A 50 -16.78 1.63 -7.25
C ALA A 50 -18.09 1.14 -6.62
N ALA A 51 -18.04 0.08 -5.84
CA ALA A 51 -19.20 -0.41 -5.12
C ALA A 51 -19.81 0.69 -4.22
N HIS A 52 -19.18 1.84 -4.22
CA HIS A 52 -19.44 2.99 -3.38
C HIS A 52 -19.40 4.31 -4.18
N ASP A 53 -19.96 4.34 -5.40
CA ASP A 53 -20.04 5.55 -6.22
C ASP A 53 -20.57 6.75 -5.40
N GLY A 54 -19.74 7.79 -5.25
CA GLY A 54 -20.06 8.98 -4.46
C GLY A 54 -19.76 8.92 -2.96
N TYR A 55 -19.22 7.80 -2.44
CA TYR A 55 -18.82 7.65 -1.05
C TYR A 55 -17.31 7.65 -0.90
N ARG A 56 -16.81 8.35 0.11
CA ARG A 56 -15.41 8.28 0.50
C ARG A 56 -15.17 6.99 1.30
N VAL A 57 -14.28 6.14 0.84
CA VAL A 57 -13.85 4.94 1.59
C VAL A 57 -12.85 5.37 2.66
N LEU A 58 -13.13 5.09 3.93
CA LEU A 58 -12.30 5.42 5.07
C LEU A 58 -11.47 4.23 5.55
N ASN A 59 -12.07 3.04 5.51
CA ASN A 59 -11.41 1.77 5.82
C ASN A 59 -12.06 0.66 4.99
N ILE A 60 -11.26 -0.33 4.63
CA ILE A 60 -11.73 -1.53 3.95
C ILE A 60 -10.93 -2.73 4.44
N VAL A 61 -11.60 -3.85 4.63
CA VAL A 61 -10.99 -5.16 4.89
C VAL A 61 -11.63 -6.15 3.94
N TYR A 62 -10.80 -6.93 3.28
CA TYR A 62 -11.23 -8.00 2.41
C TYR A 62 -11.18 -9.32 3.16
N PHE A 63 -12.22 -10.14 2.98
CA PHE A 63 -12.28 -11.50 3.46
C PHE A 63 -12.09 -12.44 2.29
N ASP A 64 -11.09 -13.26 2.35
CA ASP A 64 -10.80 -14.24 1.31
C ASP A 64 -11.24 -15.65 1.74
N ASN A 65 -11.42 -16.53 0.80
CA ASN A 65 -11.76 -17.94 1.04
C ASN A 65 -10.62 -18.89 0.65
N GLY A 66 -9.40 -18.34 0.49
CA GLY A 66 -8.21 -19.05 0.05
C GLY A 66 -8.08 -19.19 -1.47
N VAL A 67 -9.01 -18.63 -2.25
CA VAL A 67 -9.01 -18.66 -3.72
C VAL A 67 -9.36 -17.29 -4.31
N ASP A 68 -10.44 -16.68 -3.81
CA ASP A 68 -10.97 -15.41 -4.29
C ASP A 68 -11.49 -14.57 -3.11
N ILE A 69 -11.62 -13.26 -3.30
CA ILE A 69 -12.27 -12.37 -2.34
C ILE A 69 -13.75 -12.80 -2.18
N ALA A 70 -14.08 -13.28 -1.00
CA ALA A 70 -15.42 -13.77 -0.70
C ALA A 70 -16.37 -12.65 -0.29
N SER A 71 -15.86 -11.66 0.47
CA SER A 71 -16.61 -10.47 0.86
C SER A 71 -15.66 -9.34 1.24
N GLN A 72 -16.22 -8.15 1.39
CA GLN A 72 -15.48 -6.98 1.88
C GLN A 72 -16.29 -6.29 2.98
N LEU A 73 -15.61 -5.82 4.02
CA LEU A 73 -16.15 -4.94 5.05
C LEU A 73 -15.66 -3.53 4.78
N THR A 74 -16.58 -2.60 4.58
CA THR A 74 -16.25 -1.21 4.27
C THR A 74 -16.83 -0.25 5.28
N HIS A 75 -16.02 0.74 5.63
CA HIS A 75 -16.41 1.94 6.34
C HIS A 75 -16.34 3.11 5.37
N THR A 76 -17.46 3.72 5.06
CA THR A 76 -17.57 4.81 4.09
C THR A 76 -18.23 6.03 4.70
N TYR A 77 -17.92 7.19 4.15
CA TYR A 77 -18.56 8.45 4.49
C TYR A 77 -19.34 8.98 3.29
N ASP A 78 -20.62 9.31 3.51
CA ASP A 78 -21.47 9.96 2.52
C ASP A 78 -21.41 11.49 2.69
N PRO A 79 -20.68 12.21 1.82
CA PRO A 79 -20.55 13.65 1.93
C PRO A 79 -21.87 14.38 1.65
N SER A 80 -22.82 13.73 0.93
CA SER A 80 -24.12 14.34 0.59
C SER A 80 -25.07 14.36 1.77
N GLN A 81 -24.99 13.37 2.65
CA GLN A 81 -25.86 13.21 3.81
C GLN A 81 -25.14 13.49 5.13
N GLY A 82 -23.81 13.49 5.13
CA GLY A 82 -23.01 13.78 6.31
C GLY A 82 -23.04 12.66 7.35
N HIS A 83 -23.12 11.40 6.92
CA HIS A 83 -23.12 10.27 7.82
C HIS A 83 -22.23 9.12 7.33
N TYR A 84 -21.83 8.25 8.26
CA TYR A 84 -21.01 7.08 8.00
C TYR A 84 -21.89 5.86 7.70
N LEU A 85 -21.40 4.99 6.82
CA LEU A 85 -22.03 3.74 6.45
C LEU A 85 -21.04 2.59 6.67
N TYR A 86 -21.56 1.49 7.19
CA TYR A 86 -20.81 0.26 7.39
C TYR A 86 -21.53 -0.86 6.66
N SER A 87 -20.85 -1.49 5.74
CA SER A 87 -21.45 -2.55 4.95
C SER A 87 -20.50 -3.72 4.76
N GLN A 88 -21.04 -4.91 4.83
CA GLN A 88 -20.38 -6.11 4.34
C GLN A 88 -21.03 -6.47 3.00
N THR A 89 -20.21 -6.55 1.96
CA THR A 89 -20.65 -6.90 0.62
C THR A 89 -20.08 -8.26 0.27
N ASN A 90 -20.94 -9.20 -0.08
CA ASN A 90 -20.55 -10.44 -0.71
C ASN A 90 -20.99 -10.44 -2.18
N THR A 91 -20.65 -11.47 -2.94
CA THR A 91 -21.00 -11.59 -4.36
C THR A 91 -22.51 -11.60 -4.65
N GLU A 92 -23.35 -11.76 -3.64
CA GLU A 92 -24.80 -11.93 -3.78
C GLU A 92 -25.62 -10.81 -3.12
N SER A 93 -25.07 -10.10 -2.12
CA SER A 93 -25.83 -9.07 -1.38
C SER A 93 -24.95 -8.05 -0.69
N VAL A 94 -25.43 -6.83 -0.59
CA VAL A 94 -24.88 -5.79 0.29
C VAL A 94 -25.71 -5.80 1.59
N ASN A 95 -25.08 -6.21 2.69
CA ASN A 95 -25.71 -6.20 4.00
C ASN A 95 -25.17 -5.04 4.83
N SER A 96 -26.01 -4.10 5.20
CA SER A 96 -25.63 -3.08 6.19
C SER A 96 -25.52 -3.76 7.55
N ILE A 97 -24.29 -3.91 8.05
CA ILE A 97 -24.02 -4.56 9.34
C ILE A 97 -24.33 -3.60 10.47
N TYR A 98 -24.18 -2.32 10.23
CA TYR A 98 -24.33 -1.28 11.21
C TYR A 98 -25.03 -0.09 10.59
N ASN A 99 -26.21 0.26 11.13
CA ASN A 99 -26.93 1.44 10.72
C ASN A 99 -26.77 2.52 11.79
N PRO A 100 -25.96 3.57 11.56
CA PRO A 100 -25.70 4.61 12.53
C PRO A 100 -26.97 5.44 12.89
N SER A 101 -28.09 5.23 12.19
CA SER A 101 -29.37 5.85 12.56
C SER A 101 -29.96 5.32 13.88
N GLU A 102 -29.49 4.18 14.37
CA GLU A 102 -29.90 3.59 15.67
C GLU A 102 -28.98 3.97 16.82
N TYR A 103 -27.77 4.48 16.52
CA TYR A 103 -26.82 4.94 17.51
C TYR A 103 -26.64 6.45 17.40
N ASP A 104 -26.57 7.13 18.53
CA ASP A 104 -26.35 8.57 18.59
C ASP A 104 -25.16 8.98 17.69
N LYS A 105 -25.29 10.09 16.98
CA LYS A 105 -24.34 10.62 15.97
C LYS A 105 -22.90 10.85 16.43
N GLY A 106 -22.45 10.19 17.48
CA GLY A 106 -21.15 10.30 18.11
C GLY A 106 -20.27 9.05 18.05
N ASP A 107 -20.80 7.90 17.63
CA ASP A 107 -20.04 6.64 17.66
C ASP A 107 -19.40 6.37 16.30
N GLU A 108 -18.31 7.08 16.03
CA GLU A 108 -17.44 6.85 14.88
C GLU A 108 -16.63 5.57 15.11
N ILE A 109 -16.60 4.67 14.11
CA ILE A 109 -15.62 3.58 14.10
C ILE A 109 -14.23 4.20 14.00
N ARG A 110 -13.35 3.85 14.92
CA ARG A 110 -12.02 4.44 15.02
C ARG A 110 -10.99 3.69 14.21
N PHE A 111 -11.18 2.38 14.07
CA PHE A 111 -10.35 1.52 13.23
C PHE A 111 -11.16 0.31 12.74
N ILE A 112 -10.70 -0.30 11.66
CA ILE A 112 -11.08 -1.64 11.21
C ILE A 112 -9.79 -2.32 10.79
N ASN A 113 -9.42 -3.43 11.46
CA ASN A 113 -8.22 -4.18 11.15
C ASN A 113 -8.55 -5.63 10.84
N GLU A 114 -7.88 -6.16 9.86
CA GLU A 114 -7.88 -7.59 9.57
C GLU A 114 -7.13 -8.36 10.68
N MET A 115 -7.73 -9.48 11.14
CA MET A 115 -7.15 -10.36 12.16
C MET A 115 -6.91 -11.77 11.61
N GLY A 116 -6.62 -11.89 10.32
CA GLY A 116 -6.49 -13.14 9.56
C GLY A 116 -7.63 -13.29 8.55
N ASP A 117 -7.54 -14.29 7.71
CA ASP A 117 -8.28 -14.44 6.46
C ASP A 117 -9.81 -14.35 6.56
N ASP A 118 -10.37 -14.54 7.73
CA ASP A 118 -11.82 -14.62 7.93
C ASP A 118 -12.35 -13.72 9.07
N ARG A 119 -11.50 -12.89 9.67
CA ARG A 119 -11.85 -12.06 10.83
C ARG A 119 -11.42 -10.61 10.67
N ALA A 120 -12.29 -9.69 11.09
CA ALA A 120 -11.96 -8.29 11.28
C ALA A 120 -12.33 -7.83 12.70
N MET A 121 -11.54 -6.92 13.24
CA MET A 121 -11.78 -6.28 14.52
C MET A 121 -11.98 -4.78 14.35
N LEU A 122 -12.94 -4.22 15.06
CA LEU A 122 -13.23 -2.78 15.03
C LEU A 122 -13.63 -2.26 16.41
N SER A 123 -13.59 -0.95 16.60
CA SER A 123 -14.06 -0.27 17.82
C SER A 123 -15.22 0.68 17.51
N ILE A 124 -16.31 0.55 18.25
CA ILE A 124 -17.53 1.37 18.09
C ILE A 124 -17.92 2.14 19.34
N ALA A 125 -17.37 1.76 20.49
CA ALA A 125 -17.70 2.38 21.77
C ALA A 125 -16.50 2.30 22.73
N SER A 126 -16.53 3.08 23.81
CA SER A 126 -15.47 3.06 24.80
C SER A 126 -15.32 1.64 25.41
N THR A 127 -14.10 1.18 25.54
CA THR A 127 -13.73 -0.15 26.05
C THR A 127 -14.46 -1.33 25.39
N GLN A 128 -14.91 -1.17 24.15
CA GLN A 128 -15.60 -2.22 23.40
C GLN A 128 -14.96 -2.48 22.05
N LEU A 129 -14.73 -3.75 21.77
CA LEU A 129 -14.34 -4.27 20.46
C LEU A 129 -15.51 -5.01 19.82
N VAL A 130 -15.55 -5.04 18.51
CA VAL A 130 -16.48 -5.84 17.73
C VAL A 130 -15.69 -6.70 16.79
N GLU A 131 -15.92 -8.01 16.86
CA GLU A 131 -15.37 -8.98 15.93
C GLU A 131 -16.44 -9.31 14.88
N ILE A 132 -16.05 -9.25 13.62
CA ILE A 132 -16.86 -9.63 12.47
C ILE A 132 -16.14 -10.75 11.73
N THR A 133 -16.88 -11.81 11.41
CA THR A 133 -16.33 -12.95 10.65
C THR A 133 -16.91 -12.99 9.23
N LEU A 134 -16.23 -13.71 8.33
CA LEU A 134 -16.68 -13.96 6.97
C LEU A 134 -18.12 -14.50 6.90
N GLY A 135 -18.54 -15.29 7.88
CA GLY A 135 -19.92 -15.79 8.01
C GLY A 135 -20.93 -14.80 8.58
N GLU A 136 -20.63 -13.51 8.58
CA GLU A 136 -21.50 -12.42 9.12
C GLU A 136 -21.85 -12.59 10.61
N GLN A 137 -21.04 -13.31 11.37
CA GLN A 137 -21.19 -13.39 12.81
C GLN A 137 -20.57 -12.16 13.46
N ILE A 138 -21.31 -11.52 14.32
CA ILE A 138 -20.88 -10.34 15.05
C ILE A 138 -20.79 -10.69 16.53
N ALA A 139 -19.61 -10.48 17.12
CA ALA A 139 -19.39 -10.64 18.55
C ALA A 139 -19.00 -9.32 19.19
N TYR A 140 -19.72 -8.89 20.21
CA TYR A 140 -19.39 -7.70 21.00
C TYR A 140 -18.55 -8.12 22.21
N ILE A 141 -17.36 -7.53 22.31
CA ILE A 141 -16.35 -7.87 23.28
C ILE A 141 -16.09 -6.66 24.18
N ASN A 142 -16.39 -6.79 25.46
CA ASN A 142 -16.05 -5.74 26.42
C ASN A 142 -14.63 -5.97 26.95
N VAL A 143 -13.79 -4.96 26.82
CA VAL A 143 -12.45 -4.97 27.42
C VAL A 143 -12.57 -4.72 28.91
N ASN A 144 -12.05 -5.66 29.70
CA ASN A 144 -12.05 -5.56 31.15
C ASN A 144 -10.91 -4.63 31.62
N SER A 145 -11.26 -3.47 32.10
CA SER A 145 -10.35 -2.46 32.62
C SER A 145 -10.97 -1.73 33.81
N SER A 146 -10.14 -1.15 34.68
CA SER A 146 -10.56 -0.21 35.73
C SER A 146 -10.87 1.19 35.20
N ASP A 147 -10.36 1.51 34.01
CA ASP A 147 -10.44 2.84 33.41
C ASP A 147 -11.30 2.78 32.16
N GLU A 148 -11.99 3.87 31.84
CA GLU A 148 -12.67 4.06 30.57
C GLU A 148 -11.72 4.71 29.58
N PHE A 149 -11.61 4.16 28.38
CA PHE A 149 -10.82 4.68 27.28
C PHE A 149 -11.44 4.28 25.93
N TRP A 150 -11.12 5.01 24.90
CA TRP A 150 -11.41 4.64 23.52
C TRP A 150 -10.26 3.80 22.97
N ILE A 151 -10.56 2.88 22.06
CA ILE A 151 -9.55 2.08 21.38
C ILE A 151 -9.42 2.64 19.98
N ASP A 152 -8.24 3.20 19.67
CA ASP A 152 -7.94 3.86 18.40
C ASP A 152 -7.25 2.93 17.40
N ASP A 153 -6.63 1.86 17.91
CA ASP A 153 -6.05 0.79 17.10
C ASP A 153 -5.85 -0.48 17.93
N TYR A 154 -5.86 -1.65 17.29
CA TYR A 154 -5.75 -2.95 17.93
C TYR A 154 -5.06 -3.95 17.02
N GLN A 155 -4.11 -4.73 17.56
CA GLN A 155 -3.43 -5.78 16.82
C GLN A 155 -3.18 -6.99 17.72
N GLU A 156 -3.38 -8.19 17.18
CA GLU A 156 -3.10 -9.48 17.83
C GLU A 156 -1.71 -10.02 17.40
N ASN A 157 -1.10 -10.76 18.33
CA ASN A 157 -0.03 -11.69 18.04
C ASN A 157 -0.55 -13.09 18.41
N GLU A 158 -0.72 -13.97 17.46
CA GLU A 158 -1.23 -15.34 17.69
C GLU A 158 -2.58 -15.40 18.46
N GLY A 159 -3.49 -14.43 18.18
CA GLY A 159 -4.82 -14.38 18.76
C GLY A 159 -4.93 -13.57 20.06
N PRO A 160 -6.10 -13.61 20.74
CA PRO A 160 -6.43 -12.71 21.84
C PRO A 160 -5.64 -12.92 23.14
N SER A 161 -4.77 -13.94 23.20
CA SER A 161 -3.90 -14.19 24.36
C SER A 161 -2.76 -13.18 24.47
N SER A 162 -2.38 -12.55 23.37
CA SER A 162 -1.33 -11.53 23.31
C SER A 162 -1.69 -10.50 22.26
N ALA A 163 -2.16 -9.35 22.70
CA ALA A 163 -2.54 -8.26 21.83
C ALA A 163 -2.06 -6.93 22.40
N MET A 164 -1.99 -5.92 21.53
CA MET A 164 -1.65 -4.56 21.91
C MET A 164 -2.66 -3.61 21.30
N MET A 165 -2.94 -2.52 21.99
CA MET A 165 -3.88 -1.50 21.52
C MET A 165 -3.36 -0.09 21.78
N VAL A 166 -3.69 0.80 20.89
CA VAL A 166 -3.60 2.25 21.10
C VAL A 166 -4.91 2.71 21.74
N THR A 167 -4.82 3.52 22.78
CA THR A 167 -5.98 4.00 23.50
C THR A 167 -5.96 5.51 23.64
N GLN A 168 -7.14 6.11 23.62
CA GLN A 168 -7.36 7.49 24.01
C GLN A 168 -8.02 7.53 25.37
N GLU A 169 -7.31 8.06 26.36
CA GLU A 169 -7.80 8.17 27.73
C GLU A 169 -8.86 9.26 27.86
N SER A 170 -9.62 9.27 28.96
CA SER A 170 -10.70 10.22 29.19
C SER A 170 -10.25 11.69 29.28
N ASP A 171 -8.98 11.94 29.52
CA ASP A 171 -8.36 13.28 29.50
C ASP A 171 -7.90 13.71 28.10
N GLY A 172 -8.11 12.89 27.09
CA GLY A 172 -7.71 13.12 25.70
C GLY A 172 -6.25 12.75 25.39
N THR A 173 -5.51 12.19 26.35
CA THR A 173 -4.15 11.70 26.10
C THR A 173 -4.20 10.32 25.42
N SER A 174 -3.28 10.11 24.48
CA SER A 174 -3.09 8.80 23.84
C SER A 174 -2.12 7.96 24.64
N SER A 175 -2.35 6.65 24.69
CA SER A 175 -1.51 5.69 25.37
C SER A 175 -1.48 4.35 24.64
N ILE A 176 -0.67 3.41 25.15
CA ILE A 176 -0.59 2.05 24.66
C ILE A 176 -0.83 1.11 25.83
N ARG A 177 -1.68 0.10 25.63
CA ARG A 177 -1.98 -0.93 26.61
C ARG A 177 -1.82 -2.31 25.99
N ALA A 178 -1.29 -3.25 26.74
CA ALA A 178 -1.33 -4.66 26.37
C ALA A 178 -2.69 -5.25 26.74
N LEU A 179 -3.09 -6.27 26.00
CA LEU A 179 -4.32 -7.00 26.21
C LEU A 179 -4.07 -8.51 26.21
N SER A 180 -4.65 -9.22 27.16
CA SER A 180 -4.68 -10.67 27.16
C SER A 180 -6.04 -11.17 27.56
N TYR A 181 -6.66 -11.97 26.67
CA TYR A 181 -8.04 -12.43 26.83
C TYR A 181 -9.00 -11.29 27.22
N TYR A 182 -8.83 -10.15 26.54
CA TYR A 182 -9.65 -8.94 26.73
C TYR A 182 -9.54 -8.29 28.13
N VAL A 183 -8.46 -8.57 28.86
CA VAL A 183 -8.11 -7.87 30.09
C VAL A 183 -6.96 -6.91 29.79
N ALA A 184 -7.15 -5.61 30.07
CA ALA A 184 -6.16 -4.59 29.77
C ALA A 184 -5.09 -4.45 30.88
N SER A 185 -3.85 -4.21 30.48
CA SER A 185 -2.77 -3.79 31.36
C SER A 185 -2.91 -2.31 31.76
N PRO A 186 -2.12 -1.81 32.73
CA PRO A 186 -1.90 -0.39 32.90
C PRO A 186 -1.35 0.25 31.60
N PRO A 187 -1.58 1.56 31.39
CA PRO A 187 -1.07 2.27 30.22
C PRO A 187 0.44 2.38 30.23
N LEU A 188 1.04 2.49 29.05
CA LEU A 188 2.46 2.75 28.85
C LEU A 188 2.93 3.95 29.68
N SER A 189 3.97 3.77 30.46
CA SER A 189 4.56 4.84 31.25
C SER A 189 5.31 5.85 30.35
N ASN A 190 5.13 7.13 30.58
CA ASN A 190 5.77 8.24 29.84
C ASN A 190 5.26 8.49 28.40
N SER A 191 4.03 8.15 28.09
CA SER A 191 3.42 8.43 26.78
C SER A 191 3.02 9.89 26.55
N ASN A 192 3.09 10.75 27.54
CA ASN A 192 2.48 12.10 27.54
C ASN A 192 2.99 13.10 26.49
N LEU A 193 3.97 12.71 25.68
CA LEU A 193 4.52 13.56 24.62
C LEU A 193 4.13 13.09 23.21
N VAL A 194 3.64 11.88 23.08
CA VAL A 194 3.31 11.27 21.79
C VAL A 194 1.81 11.04 21.73
N ASN A 195 1.20 11.50 20.68
CA ASN A 195 -0.15 11.09 20.30
C ASN A 195 -0.02 9.84 19.43
N TRP A 196 -0.16 8.66 20.06
CA TRP A 196 -0.07 7.36 19.39
C TRP A 196 -1.31 7.13 18.52
N ASN A 197 -1.14 6.58 17.32
CA ASN A 197 -2.21 6.39 16.36
C ASN A 197 -2.35 4.92 15.94
N ASN A 198 -1.23 4.24 15.65
CA ASN A 198 -1.25 2.88 15.12
C ASN A 198 -0.25 1.99 15.84
N ILE A 199 -0.52 0.69 15.82
CA ILE A 199 0.34 -0.32 16.39
C ILE A 199 0.32 -1.60 15.54
N VAL A 200 1.48 -2.26 15.39
CA VAL A 200 1.60 -3.54 14.68
C VAL A 200 2.59 -4.45 15.42
N HIS A 201 2.36 -5.75 15.31
CA HIS A 201 3.28 -6.76 15.86
C HIS A 201 4.58 -6.83 15.05
N LEU A 202 5.73 -6.83 15.74
CA LEU A 202 7.06 -6.94 15.14
C LEU A 202 7.63 -8.34 15.26
N SER A 203 7.76 -8.85 16.49
CA SER A 203 8.30 -10.18 16.79
C SER A 203 8.10 -10.53 18.26
N GLU A 204 7.86 -11.79 18.59
CA GLU A 204 7.71 -12.32 19.95
C GLU A 204 6.92 -11.39 20.89
N ASP A 205 7.63 -10.62 21.72
CA ASP A 205 7.08 -9.70 22.72
C ASP A 205 7.22 -8.22 22.32
N LYS A 206 7.61 -7.94 21.04
CA LYS A 206 7.87 -6.59 20.52
C LYS A 206 6.81 -6.14 19.52
N TRP A 207 6.54 -4.87 19.63
CA TRP A 207 5.54 -4.15 18.80
C TRP A 207 6.13 -2.84 18.30
N VAL A 208 5.66 -2.37 17.17
CA VAL A 208 5.98 -1.03 16.66
C VAL A 208 4.73 -0.19 16.78
N ALA A 209 4.86 0.95 17.41
CA ALA A 209 3.80 1.95 17.46
C ALA A 209 4.24 3.23 16.75
N THR A 210 3.29 3.88 16.11
CA THR A 210 3.50 5.17 15.45
C THR A 210 2.54 6.21 15.96
N GLY A 211 2.97 7.47 15.88
CA GLY A 211 2.19 8.58 16.37
C GLY A 211 2.78 9.92 15.96
N THR A 212 2.33 10.97 16.61
CA THR A 212 2.78 12.35 16.35
C THR A 212 3.21 13.06 17.62
N ILE A 213 4.22 13.92 17.50
CA ILE A 213 4.66 14.85 18.55
C ILE A 213 4.38 16.25 18.08
N THR A 214 3.65 17.01 18.90
CA THR A 214 3.42 18.43 18.65
C THR A 214 4.39 19.26 19.47
N ASN A 215 5.35 19.91 18.81
CA ASN A 215 6.26 20.83 19.45
C ASN A 215 5.69 22.25 19.41
N THR A 216 5.36 22.79 20.58
CA THR A 216 4.98 24.20 20.77
C THR A 216 6.18 25.04 21.26
N GLN A 217 7.24 25.12 20.47
CA GLN A 217 8.34 26.03 20.85
C GLN A 217 7.95 27.46 20.53
N SER A 218 7.66 28.23 21.56
CA SER A 218 7.59 29.70 21.49
C SER A 218 9.01 30.27 21.47
N SER A 219 9.52 30.58 20.31
CA SER A 219 10.73 31.43 20.20
C SER A 219 10.31 32.87 20.11
N GLY A 220 10.35 33.59 21.26
CA GLY A 220 10.24 35.07 21.37
C GLY A 220 9.08 35.70 20.59
N ASP A 221 8.43 36.66 21.09
CA ASP A 221 7.50 37.67 20.51
C ASP A 221 6.52 37.34 19.37
N SER A 222 6.54 36.13 18.79
CA SER A 222 5.53 35.65 17.83
C SER A 222 5.07 34.24 18.22
N PRO A 223 3.78 33.95 18.18
CA PRO A 223 3.32 32.57 18.35
C PRO A 223 3.87 31.73 17.21
N ALA A 224 4.82 30.84 17.50
CA ALA A 224 5.28 29.84 16.52
C ALA A 224 4.12 28.91 16.16
N SER A 225 3.93 28.64 14.88
CA SER A 225 3.00 27.59 14.47
C SER A 225 3.50 26.27 15.05
N PRO A 226 2.62 25.46 15.67
CA PRO A 226 3.02 24.18 16.19
C PRO A 226 3.55 23.30 15.03
N THR A 227 4.74 22.74 15.19
CA THR A 227 5.27 21.76 14.24
C THR A 227 4.90 20.36 14.70
N VAL A 228 4.31 19.58 13.79
CA VAL A 228 3.96 18.18 14.04
C VAL A 228 5.04 17.31 13.41
N ARG A 229 5.62 16.42 14.19
CA ARG A 229 6.61 15.44 13.74
C ARG A 229 6.10 14.04 13.94
N SER A 230 6.48 13.14 13.06
CA SER A 230 6.21 11.72 13.21
C SER A 230 7.02 11.13 14.36
N ALA A 231 6.45 10.13 15.03
CA ALA A 231 7.08 9.38 16.10
C ALA A 231 6.97 7.89 15.83
N ILE A 232 8.05 7.15 16.06
CA ILE A 232 8.12 5.70 15.92
C ILE A 232 8.67 5.15 17.24
N GLY A 233 7.97 4.22 17.85
CA GLY A 233 8.37 3.58 19.10
C GLY A 233 8.39 2.06 18.99
N ILE A 234 9.38 1.43 19.58
CA ILE A 234 9.40 -0.02 19.78
C ILE A 234 8.93 -0.27 21.21
N ILE A 235 7.86 -1.04 21.32
CA ILE A 235 7.18 -1.37 22.58
C ILE A 235 7.46 -2.84 22.90
N GLU A 236 7.78 -3.13 24.14
CA GLU A 236 7.99 -4.49 24.63
C GLU A 236 7.01 -4.80 25.76
N TRP A 237 6.46 -6.03 25.74
CA TRP A 237 5.58 -6.51 26.79
C TRP A 237 5.76 -8.01 27.02
N GLN A 238 6.03 -8.39 28.27
CA GLN A 238 6.40 -9.75 28.66
C GLN A 238 5.20 -10.60 29.14
N GLY A 239 3.98 -10.28 28.72
CA GLY A 239 2.79 -11.08 29.04
C GLY A 239 2.22 -10.90 30.45
N ASN A 240 2.71 -9.97 31.25
CA ASN A 240 2.21 -9.71 32.60
C ASN A 240 1.24 -8.52 32.62
N LEU A 241 -0.04 -8.80 32.76
CA LEU A 241 -1.10 -7.78 32.83
C LEU A 241 -1.00 -6.79 34.01
N SER A 242 -0.21 -7.12 35.04
CA SER A 242 0.00 -6.17 36.16
C SER A 242 1.09 -5.15 35.88
N VAL A 243 1.77 -5.27 34.72
CA VAL A 243 2.89 -4.42 34.33
C VAL A 243 2.55 -3.73 33.01
N ALA A 244 2.78 -2.42 32.97
CA ALA A 244 2.62 -1.63 31.76
C ALA A 244 3.63 -2.08 30.68
N PRO A 245 3.28 -1.96 29.38
CA PRO A 245 4.26 -2.06 28.29
C PRO A 245 5.40 -1.05 28.46
N ILE A 246 6.55 -1.35 27.89
CA ILE A 246 7.77 -0.53 28.02
C ILE A 246 8.20 -0.05 26.64
N LEU A 247 8.48 1.24 26.52
CA LEU A 247 9.09 1.83 25.32
C LEU A 247 10.62 1.57 25.37
N THR A 248 11.12 0.74 24.46
CA THR A 248 12.54 0.32 24.44
C THR A 248 13.38 1.11 23.45
N SER A 249 12.79 1.57 22.36
CA SER A 249 13.43 2.43 21.37
C SER A 249 12.46 3.49 20.87
N PHE A 250 12.99 4.65 20.51
CA PHE A 250 12.19 5.76 20.08
C PHE A 250 12.93 6.62 19.03
N LEU A 251 12.25 6.93 17.94
CA LEU A 251 12.72 7.85 16.92
C LEU A 251 11.69 8.95 16.70
N THR A 252 12.14 10.20 16.65
CA THR A 252 11.36 11.31 16.13
C THR A 252 11.77 11.53 14.69
N GLY A 253 10.84 11.31 13.77
CA GLY A 253 11.03 11.53 12.35
C GLY A 253 10.94 13.02 11.96
N ASP A 254 10.93 13.26 10.66
CA ASP A 254 10.78 14.59 10.10
C ASP A 254 9.36 15.15 10.27
N GLU A 255 9.17 16.41 9.89
CA GLU A 255 7.85 17.02 9.77
C GLU A 255 7.08 16.30 8.65
N GLY A 256 6.04 15.56 9.01
CA GLY A 256 5.24 14.78 8.09
C GLY A 256 4.24 13.87 8.78
N GLN A 257 3.42 13.23 7.97
CA GLN A 257 2.41 12.27 8.43
C GLN A 257 2.84 10.86 8.06
N ILE A 258 2.68 9.93 9.01
CA ILE A 258 2.74 8.50 8.77
C ILE A 258 1.35 8.08 8.25
N HIS A 259 1.34 7.37 7.13
CA HIS A 259 0.12 6.88 6.50
C HIS A 259 -0.11 5.40 6.81
N ASN A 260 0.95 4.58 6.70
CA ASN A 260 0.83 3.14 6.86
C ASN A 260 1.90 2.59 7.80
N LEU A 261 1.51 1.58 8.54
CA LEU A 261 2.35 0.77 9.41
C LEU A 261 2.15 -0.69 9.01
N LEU A 262 3.17 -1.28 8.37
CA LEU A 262 3.04 -2.52 7.62
C LEU A 262 3.97 -3.61 8.18
N SER A 263 3.43 -4.76 8.54
CA SER A 263 4.23 -5.95 8.82
C SER A 263 4.67 -6.62 7.51
N THR A 264 5.95 -6.96 7.39
CA THR A 264 6.47 -7.68 6.22
C THR A 264 6.63 -9.18 6.47
N GLY A 265 6.16 -9.69 7.60
CA GLY A 265 6.19 -11.10 7.96
C GLY A 265 7.57 -11.65 8.41
N ASN A 266 8.66 -10.90 8.25
CA ASN A 266 10.02 -11.35 8.54
C ASN A 266 10.62 -10.67 9.80
N SER A 267 9.83 -10.49 10.86
CA SER A 267 10.22 -9.71 12.04
C SER A 267 10.72 -8.31 11.67
N GLN A 268 10.07 -7.71 10.70
CA GLN A 268 10.33 -6.37 10.19
C GLN A 268 9.01 -5.63 9.98
N VAL A 269 9.04 -4.35 10.23
CA VAL A 269 7.92 -3.44 10.01
C VAL A 269 8.40 -2.28 9.15
N ILE A 270 7.60 -1.93 8.16
CA ILE A 270 7.78 -0.71 7.36
C ILE A 270 6.81 0.34 7.87
N VAL A 271 7.35 1.51 8.15
CA VAL A 271 6.59 2.72 8.47
C VAL A 271 6.67 3.65 7.28
N ALA A 272 5.54 3.85 6.59
CA ALA A 272 5.48 4.71 5.42
C ALA A 272 4.94 6.10 5.79
N ALA A 273 5.61 7.14 5.31
CA ALA A 273 5.24 8.53 5.53
C ALA A 273 5.38 9.35 4.25
N ASN A 274 4.74 10.52 4.22
CA ASN A 274 4.83 11.44 3.08
C ASN A 274 6.22 12.05 2.87
N THR A 275 7.09 11.97 3.86
CA THR A 275 8.47 12.51 3.82
C THR A 275 9.51 11.43 3.57
N GLY A 276 9.17 10.15 3.75
CA GLY A 276 10.07 9.01 3.61
C GLY A 276 9.49 7.79 4.31
N ALA A 277 10.23 6.70 4.33
CA ALA A 277 9.83 5.48 5.03
C ALA A 277 10.93 5.03 6.01
N TYR A 278 10.57 4.14 6.94
CA TYR A 278 11.50 3.58 7.90
C TYR A 278 11.32 2.07 7.98
N GLN A 279 12.42 1.34 7.99
CA GLN A 279 12.46 -0.08 8.31
C GLN A 279 12.80 -0.28 9.77
N VAL A 280 11.91 -0.89 10.51
CA VAL A 280 12.10 -1.26 11.92
C VAL A 280 12.35 -2.76 11.98
N LYS A 281 13.42 -3.18 12.67
CA LYS A 281 13.80 -4.59 12.85
C LYS A 281 13.69 -5.02 14.30
N ASP A 282 13.63 -6.33 14.51
CA ASP A 282 13.54 -6.95 15.82
C ASP A 282 14.77 -6.72 16.73
N ASP A 283 15.94 -6.41 16.12
CA ASP A 283 17.14 -6.00 16.86
C ASP A 283 17.07 -4.59 17.46
N GLY A 284 15.98 -3.88 17.21
CA GLY A 284 15.74 -2.51 17.67
C GLY A 284 16.29 -1.44 16.75
N SER A 285 16.84 -1.80 15.59
CA SER A 285 17.31 -0.83 14.60
C SER A 285 16.15 -0.22 13.81
N ILE A 286 16.23 1.09 13.61
CA ILE A 286 15.31 1.86 12.76
C ILE A 286 16.14 2.51 11.67
N ASN A 287 15.94 2.06 10.43
CA ASN A 287 16.69 2.54 9.26
C ASN A 287 15.77 3.35 8.35
N GLU A 288 16.23 4.51 7.94
CA GLU A 288 15.51 5.36 6.99
C GLU A 288 15.60 4.81 5.57
N ILE A 289 14.51 4.92 4.84
CA ILE A 289 14.37 4.59 3.42
C ILE A 289 13.87 5.87 2.73
N GLU A 290 14.66 6.41 1.81
CA GLU A 290 14.37 7.67 1.12
C GLU A 290 13.28 7.49 0.04
N ILE A 291 12.10 7.00 0.42
CA ILE A 291 10.95 6.83 -0.46
C ILE A 291 9.74 7.55 0.15
N PRO A 292 9.44 8.78 -0.26
CA PRO A 292 8.19 9.42 0.12
C PRO A 292 7.02 8.76 -0.60
N SER A 293 5.91 8.57 0.12
CA SER A 293 4.70 7.98 -0.44
C SER A 293 3.45 8.65 0.11
N GLN A 294 2.33 8.48 -0.55
CA GLN A 294 1.02 8.86 -0.05
C GLN A 294 0.33 7.67 0.61
N SER A 295 0.58 6.49 0.12
CA SER A 295 0.12 5.22 0.69
C SER A 295 1.14 4.13 0.42
N ALA A 296 1.09 3.06 1.20
CA ALA A 296 1.93 1.90 1.01
C ALA A 296 1.21 0.62 1.43
N VAL A 297 1.59 -0.49 0.83
CA VAL A 297 1.01 -1.81 1.12
C VAL A 297 2.08 -2.88 0.95
N THR A 298 1.98 -3.98 1.70
CA THR A 298 2.89 -5.12 1.59
C THR A 298 2.15 -6.31 0.99
N ASP A 299 2.73 -6.93 -0.03
CA ASP A 299 2.18 -8.13 -0.66
C ASP A 299 2.50 -9.42 0.12
N SER A 300 1.96 -10.55 -0.33
CA SER A 300 2.16 -11.86 0.30
C SER A 300 3.62 -12.36 0.28
N GLN A 301 4.48 -11.75 -0.53
CA GLN A 301 5.91 -12.08 -0.60
C GLN A 301 6.76 -11.21 0.34
N GLY A 302 6.14 -10.26 1.03
CA GLY A 302 6.82 -9.28 1.87
C GLY A 302 7.48 -8.14 1.08
N LYS A 303 7.12 -7.94 -0.19
CA LYS A 303 7.51 -6.79 -1.00
C LYS A 303 6.57 -5.64 -0.67
N THR A 304 7.12 -4.50 -0.28
CA THR A 304 6.35 -3.30 0.02
C THR A 304 6.28 -2.40 -1.20
N TRP A 305 5.09 -1.97 -1.54
CA TRP A 305 4.75 -1.09 -2.66
C TRP A 305 4.45 0.29 -2.12
N PHE A 306 5.19 1.30 -2.56
CA PHE A 306 5.02 2.70 -2.17
C PHE A 306 4.37 3.47 -3.31
N ILE A 307 3.19 3.97 -3.06
CA ILE A 307 2.38 4.67 -4.05
C ILE A 307 2.56 6.17 -3.83
N GLY A 308 3.00 6.85 -4.89
CA GLY A 308 3.27 8.29 -4.86
C GLY A 308 2.00 9.13 -4.92
N ASN A 309 2.19 10.44 -4.95
CA ASN A 309 1.11 11.42 -5.06
C ASN A 309 0.41 11.35 -6.42
N GLN A 310 -0.82 11.87 -6.47
CA GLN A 310 -1.53 12.10 -7.73
C GLN A 310 -0.62 12.81 -8.76
N GLY A 311 -0.62 12.31 -9.99
CA GLY A 311 0.20 12.83 -11.09
C GLY A 311 1.62 12.26 -11.19
N THR A 312 2.06 11.40 -10.25
CA THR A 312 3.34 10.67 -10.38
C THR A 312 3.23 9.55 -11.40
N ASN A 313 4.34 9.26 -12.10
CA ASN A 313 4.42 8.24 -13.15
C ASN A 313 5.10 6.96 -12.69
N SER A 314 5.31 6.78 -11.41
CA SER A 314 6.05 5.64 -10.89
C SER A 314 5.52 5.16 -9.55
N ILE A 315 5.73 3.88 -9.30
CA ILE A 315 5.55 3.21 -8.02
C ILE A 315 6.94 2.71 -7.58
N ALA A 316 7.32 2.99 -6.36
CA ALA A 316 8.54 2.43 -5.80
C ALA A 316 8.24 1.14 -5.05
N THR A 317 9.15 0.19 -5.08
CA THR A 317 9.04 -1.06 -4.32
C THR A 317 10.28 -1.26 -3.45
N PHE A 318 10.08 -1.94 -2.33
CA PHE A 318 11.14 -2.29 -1.40
C PHE A 318 11.04 -3.76 -1.01
N HIS A 319 12.10 -4.52 -1.29
CA HIS A 319 12.17 -5.91 -0.91
C HIS A 319 13.62 -6.30 -0.58
N ASN A 320 13.85 -6.96 0.54
CA ASN A 320 15.18 -7.43 0.97
C ASN A 320 16.29 -6.36 0.96
N GLY A 321 15.96 -5.11 1.25
CA GLY A 321 16.91 -3.99 1.26
C GLY A 321 17.19 -3.39 -0.11
N ILE A 322 16.49 -3.83 -1.15
CA ILE A 322 16.60 -3.31 -2.52
C ILE A 322 15.37 -2.42 -2.79
N ILE A 323 15.65 -1.27 -3.39
CA ILE A 323 14.63 -0.33 -3.87
C ILE A 323 14.62 -0.42 -5.39
N ASP A 324 13.44 -0.71 -5.95
CA ASP A 324 13.19 -0.65 -7.39
C ASP A 324 12.12 0.40 -7.68
N ILE A 325 12.23 1.05 -8.82
CA ILE A 325 11.26 2.07 -9.28
C ILE A 325 10.65 1.59 -10.59
N GLU A 326 9.36 1.37 -10.57
CA GLU A 326 8.57 0.92 -11.69
C GLU A 326 7.86 2.09 -12.36
N GLU A 327 8.03 2.25 -13.67
CA GLU A 327 7.34 3.28 -14.44
C GLU A 327 5.91 2.88 -14.78
N LEU A 328 4.98 3.80 -14.64
CA LEU A 328 3.58 3.63 -15.02
C LEU A 328 3.34 4.11 -16.47
N ALA A 329 2.47 3.42 -17.18
CA ALA A 329 2.03 3.82 -18.52
C ALA A 329 1.29 5.18 -18.54
N LYS A 330 0.67 5.55 -17.42
CA LYS A 330 0.00 6.83 -17.20
C LYS A 330 0.22 7.28 -15.77
N PRO A 331 0.17 8.59 -15.50
CA PRO A 331 0.23 9.10 -14.13
C PRO A 331 -0.90 8.55 -13.26
N ILE A 332 -0.62 8.42 -11.97
CA ILE A 332 -1.62 8.07 -10.95
C ILE A 332 -2.74 9.11 -10.99
N PRO A 333 -3.99 8.73 -11.27
CA PRO A 333 -5.09 9.68 -11.42
C PRO A 333 -5.68 10.13 -10.09
N LEU A 334 -5.43 9.38 -9.00
CA LEU A 334 -6.09 9.52 -7.71
C LEU A 334 -5.16 10.12 -6.65
N GLU A 335 -5.71 10.95 -5.79
CA GLU A 335 -5.18 11.21 -4.47
C GLU A 335 -5.57 10.03 -3.58
N ILE A 336 -4.64 9.09 -3.39
CA ILE A 336 -4.91 7.81 -2.74
C ILE A 336 -5.03 8.04 -1.23
N GLU A 337 -6.13 7.62 -0.65
CA GLU A 337 -6.42 7.72 0.78
C GLU A 337 -6.18 6.40 1.50
N ILE A 338 -6.46 5.28 0.84
CA ILE A 338 -6.27 3.94 1.39
C ILE A 338 -5.82 2.97 0.30
N SER A 339 -4.94 2.05 0.66
CA SER A 339 -4.53 0.94 -0.19
C SER A 339 -4.47 -0.35 0.62
N GLU A 340 -4.97 -1.43 0.03
CA GLU A 340 -5.02 -2.77 0.62
C GLU A 340 -4.53 -3.80 -0.39
N TYR A 341 -3.90 -4.85 0.11
CA TYR A 341 -3.47 -5.99 -0.69
C TYR A 341 -4.31 -7.21 -0.35
N GLU A 342 -4.90 -7.83 -1.38
CA GLU A 342 -5.66 -9.04 -1.21
C GLU A 342 -5.57 -9.91 -2.46
N SER A 343 -5.37 -11.22 -2.28
CA SER A 343 -5.40 -12.23 -3.35
C SER A 343 -4.57 -11.88 -4.60
N GLY A 344 -3.38 -11.29 -4.43
CA GLY A 344 -2.50 -10.90 -5.52
C GLY A 344 -2.81 -9.52 -6.14
N MET A 345 -3.83 -8.83 -5.64
CA MET A 345 -4.25 -7.51 -6.11
C MET A 345 -3.97 -6.44 -5.06
N ILE A 346 -3.51 -5.27 -5.51
CA ILE A 346 -3.49 -4.06 -4.70
C ILE A 346 -4.67 -3.20 -5.12
N PHE A 347 -5.54 -2.89 -4.17
CA PHE A 347 -6.68 -2.00 -4.33
C PHE A 347 -6.33 -0.64 -3.75
N MET A 348 -6.47 0.41 -4.52
CA MET A 348 -6.15 1.78 -4.14
C MET A 348 -7.39 2.64 -4.31
N HIS A 349 -7.91 3.16 -3.21
CA HIS A 349 -9.08 4.02 -3.19
C HIS A 349 -8.66 5.47 -2.95
N GLY A 350 -9.27 6.39 -3.65
CA GLY A 350 -8.94 7.80 -3.52
C GLY A 350 -9.84 8.70 -4.34
N MET A 351 -9.48 9.97 -4.36
CA MET A 351 -10.24 11.02 -5.01
C MET A 351 -9.55 11.45 -6.31
N ASP A 352 -10.30 11.53 -7.40
CA ASP A 352 -9.79 12.05 -8.67
C ASP A 352 -9.67 13.59 -8.65
N GLY A 353 -9.09 14.17 -9.71
CA GLY A 353 -8.93 15.62 -9.83
C GLY A 353 -10.25 16.41 -9.94
N ASN A 354 -11.40 15.75 -10.08
CA ASN A 354 -12.73 16.35 -10.10
C ASN A 354 -13.46 16.23 -8.75
N GLY A 355 -12.88 15.51 -7.79
CA GLY A 355 -13.48 15.25 -6.49
C GLY A 355 -14.41 14.04 -6.46
N ALA A 356 -14.35 13.17 -7.47
CA ALA A 356 -15.04 11.89 -7.45
C ALA A 356 -14.19 10.82 -6.77
N PHE A 357 -14.82 9.95 -5.97
CA PHE A 357 -14.15 8.80 -5.36
C PHE A 357 -14.10 7.65 -6.36
N GLU A 358 -12.89 7.19 -6.63
CA GLU A 358 -12.61 6.13 -7.59
C GLU A 358 -11.62 5.11 -7.02
N MET A 359 -11.47 4.00 -7.71
CA MET A 359 -10.56 2.92 -7.37
C MET A 359 -9.58 2.69 -8.52
N MET A 360 -8.33 2.40 -8.17
CA MET A 360 -7.29 1.91 -9.05
C MET A 360 -6.81 0.55 -8.54
N THR A 361 -6.50 -0.36 -9.44
CA THR A 361 -5.99 -1.69 -9.07
C THR A 361 -4.65 -1.99 -9.71
N LEU A 362 -3.85 -2.81 -9.04
CA LEU A 362 -2.59 -3.36 -9.55
C LEU A 362 -2.56 -4.86 -9.29
N ASP A 363 -2.47 -5.64 -10.34
CA ASP A 363 -2.27 -7.08 -10.28
C ASP A 363 -0.77 -7.39 -10.11
N THR A 364 -0.37 -7.78 -8.90
CA THR A 364 1.02 -8.10 -8.59
C THR A 364 1.48 -9.42 -9.19
N THR A 365 0.55 -10.34 -9.49
CA THR A 365 0.87 -11.66 -10.05
C THR A 365 1.35 -11.59 -11.50
N VAL A 366 0.95 -10.54 -12.22
CA VAL A 366 1.39 -10.29 -13.60
C VAL A 366 2.83 -9.81 -13.65
N GLN A 367 3.33 -9.18 -12.58
CA GLN A 367 4.66 -8.59 -12.53
C GLN A 367 5.76 -9.65 -12.70
N ASP A 368 5.73 -10.71 -11.91
CA ASP A 368 6.75 -11.76 -11.92
C ASP A 368 6.88 -12.43 -13.31
N SER A 369 5.79 -12.57 -14.06
CA SER A 369 5.78 -13.23 -15.37
C SER A 369 6.36 -12.38 -16.49
N ILE A 370 6.31 -11.04 -16.37
CA ILE A 370 6.75 -10.09 -17.40
C ILE A 370 8.18 -9.62 -17.13
N GLU A 371 8.52 -9.33 -15.88
CA GLU A 371 9.86 -8.90 -15.49
C GLU A 371 10.93 -9.97 -15.81
N ASP A 372 10.70 -11.21 -15.44
CA ASP A 372 11.60 -12.34 -15.72
C ASP A 372 11.81 -12.57 -17.23
N GLY A 373 10.77 -12.34 -18.03
CA GLY A 373 10.81 -12.48 -19.47
C GLY A 373 11.41 -11.30 -20.23
N ARG A 374 11.37 -10.10 -19.67
CA ARG A 374 11.71 -8.83 -20.34
C ARG A 374 13.17 -8.78 -20.81
N GLY A 375 14.10 -9.13 -19.94
CA GLY A 375 15.53 -9.16 -20.28
C GLY A 375 15.82 -10.12 -21.42
N PHE A 376 15.18 -11.30 -21.42
CA PHE A 376 15.32 -12.29 -22.47
C PHE A 376 14.69 -11.83 -23.80
N LEU A 377 13.51 -11.23 -23.77
CA LEU A 377 12.82 -10.71 -24.96
C LEU A 377 13.64 -9.59 -25.63
N ASN A 378 14.16 -8.65 -24.84
CA ASN A 378 15.02 -7.57 -25.32
C ASN A 378 16.31 -8.13 -25.97
N PHE A 379 16.96 -9.08 -25.29
CA PHE A 379 18.17 -9.73 -25.80
C PHE A 379 17.87 -10.51 -27.08
N ALA A 380 16.80 -11.28 -27.12
CA ALA A 380 16.41 -12.06 -28.31
C ALA A 380 16.07 -11.14 -29.49
N PHE A 381 15.33 -10.06 -29.27
CA PHE A 381 15.01 -9.07 -30.31
C PHE A 381 16.27 -8.40 -30.86
N LEU A 382 17.13 -7.88 -29.98
CA LEU A 382 18.39 -7.25 -30.41
C LEU A 382 19.29 -8.21 -31.18
N THR A 383 19.36 -9.47 -30.77
CA THR A 383 20.15 -10.51 -31.43
C THR A 383 19.62 -10.80 -32.83
N ILE A 384 18.31 -11.06 -32.97
CA ILE A 384 17.67 -11.33 -34.25
C ILE A 384 17.84 -10.12 -35.19
N PHE A 385 17.57 -8.92 -34.68
CA PHE A 385 17.68 -7.69 -35.43
C PHE A 385 19.14 -7.48 -35.96
N SER A 386 20.14 -7.71 -35.10
CA SER A 386 21.56 -7.59 -35.45
C SER A 386 21.95 -8.61 -36.51
N ILE A 387 21.50 -9.86 -36.43
CA ILE A 387 21.76 -10.91 -37.42
C ILE A 387 21.18 -10.51 -38.78
N VAL A 388 19.93 -10.04 -38.81
CA VAL A 388 19.29 -9.60 -40.06
C VAL A 388 20.05 -8.43 -40.69
N LEU A 389 20.42 -7.41 -39.87
CA LEU A 389 21.25 -6.29 -40.35
C LEU A 389 22.58 -6.75 -40.94
N LEU A 390 23.28 -7.69 -40.28
CA LEU A 390 24.55 -8.24 -40.78
C LEU A 390 24.35 -8.96 -42.11
N VAL A 391 23.33 -9.79 -42.26
CA VAL A 391 23.01 -10.49 -43.51
C VAL A 391 22.68 -9.51 -44.63
N MET A 392 21.88 -8.48 -44.34
CA MET A 392 21.55 -7.43 -45.30
C MET A 392 22.80 -6.63 -45.70
N GLY A 393 23.62 -6.23 -44.73
CA GLY A 393 24.88 -5.53 -44.98
C GLY A 393 25.87 -6.36 -45.80
N TRP A 394 25.98 -7.67 -45.49
CA TRP A 394 26.80 -8.59 -46.27
C TRP A 394 26.35 -8.70 -47.72
N THR A 395 25.05 -8.84 -47.97
CA THR A 395 24.50 -8.88 -49.33
C THR A 395 24.78 -7.61 -50.13
N VAL A 396 24.71 -6.46 -49.47
CA VAL A 396 25.06 -5.18 -50.09
C VAL A 396 26.57 -5.12 -50.43
N LEU A 397 27.45 -5.50 -49.50
CA LEU A 397 28.91 -5.55 -49.68
C LEU A 397 29.33 -6.52 -50.77
N ASP A 398 28.73 -7.71 -50.86
CA ASP A 398 29.03 -8.70 -51.91
C ASP A 398 28.66 -8.19 -53.31
N ARG A 399 27.58 -7.39 -53.40
CA ARG A 399 27.25 -6.71 -54.65
C ARG A 399 28.25 -5.63 -55.03
N PHE A 400 28.72 -4.82 -54.07
CA PHE A 400 29.75 -3.82 -54.34
C PHE A 400 31.08 -4.43 -54.77
N ARG A 401 31.41 -5.66 -54.31
CA ARG A 401 32.63 -6.38 -54.72
C ARG A 401 32.57 -6.98 -56.13
N LYS A 402 31.36 -7.29 -56.64
CA LYS A 402 31.15 -7.92 -57.94
C LYS A 402 31.06 -6.89 -59.10
N TYR A 403 31.01 -5.60 -58.77
CA TYR A 403 31.03 -4.48 -59.72
C TYR A 403 32.28 -3.63 -59.54
#